data_87eea48c15bf881b0e99f074cf0a3d8b
#
_entry.id   87eea48c15bf881b0e99f074cf0a3d8b
#
_cell.length_a   1.000
_cell.length_b   1.000
_cell.length_c   1.000
_cell.angle_alpha   90.00
_cell.angle_beta   90.00
_cell.angle_gamma   90.00
#
_symmetry.space_group_name_H-M   'P 1'
#
loop_
_entity.id
_entity.type
_entity.pdbx_description
1 polymer ?
#
loop_
_entity_poly.entity_id
_entity_poly.type
_entity_poly.pdbx_seq_one_letter_code
_entity_poly.pdbx_strand_id
1 'polypeptide(L)'
;KGIAYRDGNEIVLNQAEKVVPQDRMDLDLPGYAWDLLPFEQKPLDLYRSHFWHAEYNHEKRTPFAAIYTSLGCTFQCDFCMINILNRDDTDEIGVASNYSKMRFWSPLLIVKEIEKLMDMGVRTLRISDEMFLLNKKYFVPLCELLRDRGHGKKLNMWAYSRIDTVKNLEHLELIKSAGINWLALGIESGVKDVRLEITKGRFEDVDIHGVVKMIEEAGIEVIANYLFGLPTDNVDSMQKTLQLSLDL
;
A
#
# COMPACT_ATOMS: atom_id res chain seq x y z
N LYS A 1 10.73 -18.03 15.88
CA LYS A 1 10.23 -19.02 14.93
C LYS A 1 10.35 -18.46 13.52
N GLY A 2 10.51 -19.34 12.50
CA GLY A 2 10.72 -18.91 11.11
C GLY A 2 12.03 -18.16 10.84
N ILE A 3 13.02 -18.27 11.72
CA ILE A 3 14.32 -17.60 11.61
C ILE A 3 15.40 -18.66 11.36
N ALA A 4 16.31 -18.34 10.43
CA ALA A 4 17.56 -19.06 10.28
C ALA A 4 18.67 -18.24 10.96
N TYR A 5 19.52 -18.89 11.75
CA TYR A 5 20.66 -18.22 12.36
C TYR A 5 21.87 -19.18 12.41
N ARG A 6 23.05 -18.61 12.60
CA ARG A 6 24.28 -19.38 12.77
C ARG A 6 24.54 -19.56 14.27
N ASP A 7 24.79 -20.82 14.65
CA ASP A 7 25.26 -21.20 15.98
C ASP A 7 26.63 -21.90 15.81
N GLY A 8 27.70 -21.21 16.11
CA GLY A 8 29.05 -21.67 15.78
C GLY A 8 29.23 -21.89 14.27
N ASN A 9 29.49 -23.12 13.86
CA ASN A 9 29.64 -23.54 12.46
C ASN A 9 28.36 -24.12 11.84
N GLU A 10 27.30 -24.24 12.61
CA GLU A 10 26.04 -24.84 12.14
C GLU A 10 25.04 -23.75 11.78
N ILE A 11 24.17 -24.09 10.80
CA ILE A 11 23.00 -23.28 10.47
C ILE A 11 21.78 -23.91 11.10
N VAL A 12 21.18 -23.22 12.05
CA VAL A 12 19.94 -23.62 12.70
C VAL A 12 18.75 -23.02 11.98
N LEU A 13 17.82 -23.87 11.53
CA LEU A 13 16.56 -23.45 10.92
C LEU A 13 15.42 -23.70 11.90
N ASN A 14 14.80 -22.63 12.38
CA ASN A 14 13.58 -22.75 13.16
C ASN A 14 12.40 -23.07 12.25
N GLN A 15 11.47 -23.87 12.77
CA GLN A 15 10.23 -24.18 12.06
C GLN A 15 9.51 -22.89 11.66
N ALA A 16 8.97 -22.87 10.45
CA ALA A 16 8.10 -21.80 9.97
C ALA A 16 6.91 -21.63 10.92
N GLU A 17 6.46 -20.39 11.06
CA GLU A 17 5.32 -20.05 11.89
C GLU A 17 4.22 -19.45 11.00
N LYS A 18 2.98 -19.60 11.44
CA LYS A 18 1.85 -18.91 10.83
C LYS A 18 1.98 -17.40 11.02
N VAL A 19 1.43 -16.66 10.10
CA VAL A 19 1.30 -15.20 10.25
C VAL A 19 0.44 -14.86 11.48
N VAL A 20 0.67 -13.68 12.07
CA VAL A 20 -0.13 -13.19 13.18
C VAL A 20 -1.61 -13.11 12.76
N PRO A 21 -2.53 -13.75 13.47
CA PRO A 21 -3.95 -13.74 13.11
C PRO A 21 -4.60 -12.37 13.38
N GLN A 22 -5.75 -12.12 12.76
CA GLN A 22 -6.45 -10.83 12.81
C GLN A 22 -6.74 -10.33 14.23
N ASP A 23 -7.17 -11.20 15.10
CA ASP A 23 -7.55 -10.89 16.50
C ASP A 23 -6.34 -10.59 17.40
N ARG A 24 -5.13 -10.84 16.90
CA ARG A 24 -3.88 -10.62 17.61
C ARG A 24 -3.04 -9.47 17.02
N MET A 25 -3.49 -8.81 15.95
CA MET A 25 -2.68 -7.81 15.24
C MET A 25 -2.18 -6.70 16.17
N ASP A 26 -3.07 -6.07 16.93
CA ASP A 26 -2.70 -4.96 17.82
C ASP A 26 -1.86 -5.41 19.02
N LEU A 27 -1.98 -6.67 19.43
CA LEU A 27 -1.29 -7.20 20.60
C LEU A 27 0.11 -7.73 20.26
N ASP A 28 0.22 -8.51 19.19
CA ASP A 28 1.48 -9.16 18.81
C ASP A 28 2.34 -8.30 17.88
N LEU A 29 1.72 -7.30 17.21
CA LEU A 29 2.38 -6.29 16.40
C LEU A 29 1.94 -4.89 16.87
N PRO A 30 2.38 -4.43 18.06
CA PRO A 30 1.81 -3.27 18.75
C PRO A 30 2.21 -1.91 18.15
N GLY A 31 2.70 -1.88 16.92
CA GLY A 31 3.15 -0.67 16.23
C GLY A 31 4.64 -0.69 15.90
N TYR A 32 5.21 0.49 15.75
CA TYR A 32 6.57 0.68 15.27
C TYR A 32 7.48 1.24 16.36
N ALA A 33 8.71 0.75 16.42
CA ALA A 33 9.73 1.21 17.35
C ALA A 33 10.46 2.45 16.82
N TRP A 34 9.73 3.53 16.58
CA TRP A 34 10.27 4.80 16.06
C TRP A 34 11.37 5.38 16.94
N ASP A 35 11.27 5.15 18.24
CA ASP A 35 12.22 5.59 19.27
C ASP A 35 13.61 4.93 19.14
N LEU A 36 13.69 3.80 18.44
CA LEU A 36 14.98 3.16 18.14
C LEU A 36 15.71 3.79 16.95
N LEU A 37 15.03 4.63 16.17
CA LEU A 37 15.67 5.37 15.09
C LEU A 37 16.44 6.59 15.65
N PRO A 38 17.63 6.91 15.15
CA PRO A 38 18.44 8.02 15.63
C PRO A 38 17.91 9.38 15.11
N PHE A 39 16.62 9.65 15.25
CA PHE A 39 15.96 10.80 14.61
C PHE A 39 16.36 12.15 15.25
N GLU A 40 16.81 12.18 16.50
CA GLU A 40 17.33 13.39 17.13
C GLU A 40 18.68 13.84 16.52
N GLN A 41 19.53 12.87 16.18
CA GLN A 41 20.83 13.12 15.55
C GLN A 41 20.73 13.23 14.03
N LYS A 42 19.82 12.48 13.46
CA LYS A 42 19.54 12.39 12.03
C LYS A 42 18.04 12.40 11.86
N PRO A 43 17.41 13.57 11.74
CA PRO A 43 15.98 13.69 11.52
C PRO A 43 15.50 12.77 10.39
N LEU A 44 14.24 12.36 10.45
CA LEU A 44 13.61 11.44 9.50
C LEU A 44 13.73 11.87 8.01
N ASP A 45 14.39 12.99 7.71
CA ASP A 45 14.74 13.36 6.35
C ASP A 45 15.80 12.43 5.71
N LEU A 46 16.39 11.50 6.45
CA LEU A 46 17.12 10.37 5.88
C LEU A 46 16.22 9.49 5.00
N TYR A 47 14.94 9.42 5.33
CA TYR A 47 13.92 8.76 4.54
C TYR A 47 13.21 9.83 3.70
N ARG A 48 13.90 10.33 2.69
CA ARG A 48 13.40 11.40 1.85
C ARG A 48 12.15 10.97 1.10
N SER A 49 11.10 11.80 1.17
CA SER A 49 9.94 11.60 0.31
C SER A 49 10.35 11.68 -1.16
N HIS A 50 9.67 10.90 -1.99
CA HIS A 50 9.78 11.06 -3.43
C HIS A 50 9.41 12.49 -3.83
N PHE A 51 10.08 13.03 -4.85
CA PHE A 51 9.93 14.43 -5.26
C PHE A 51 8.51 14.81 -5.71
N TRP A 52 7.70 13.86 -6.13
CA TRP A 52 6.30 14.08 -6.54
C TRP A 52 5.28 14.11 -5.38
N HIS A 53 5.70 13.80 -4.15
CA HIS A 53 4.83 13.83 -2.98
C HIS A 53 4.98 15.10 -2.13
N ALA A 54 6.04 15.85 -2.38
CA ALA A 54 6.29 17.12 -1.75
C ALA A 54 6.72 18.10 -2.84
N GLU A 55 6.42 19.36 -2.67
CA GLU A 55 7.01 20.40 -3.51
C GLU A 55 8.52 20.15 -3.57
N TYR A 56 9.05 19.92 -4.77
CA TYR A 56 10.47 19.67 -4.99
C TYR A 56 11.27 20.93 -4.72
N ASN A 57 11.38 21.26 -3.46
CA ASN A 57 12.24 22.34 -2.97
C ASN A 57 13.15 21.74 -1.90
N HIS A 58 14.44 21.72 -2.14
CA HIS A 58 15.46 21.18 -1.22
C HIS A 58 15.39 21.81 0.17
N GLU A 59 14.94 23.04 0.30
CA GLU A 59 14.82 23.78 1.55
C GLU A 59 13.52 23.48 2.33
N LYS A 60 12.50 22.91 1.67
CA LYS A 60 11.18 22.64 2.26
C LYS A 60 10.85 21.16 2.46
N ARG A 61 11.83 20.26 2.34
CA ARG A 61 11.59 18.83 2.54
C ARG A 61 11.16 18.57 3.99
N THR A 62 9.98 17.99 4.14
CA THR A 62 9.50 17.53 5.45
C THR A 62 10.02 16.13 5.74
N PRO A 63 10.20 15.77 7.01
CA PRO A 63 10.43 14.39 7.40
C PRO A 63 9.36 13.47 6.80
N PHE A 64 9.82 12.31 6.33
CA PHE A 64 9.01 11.30 5.66
C PHE A 64 9.00 10.00 6.45
N ALA A 65 7.88 9.33 6.48
CA ALA A 65 7.77 7.96 6.99
C ALA A 65 6.86 7.10 6.11
N ALA A 66 7.02 5.79 6.23
CA ALA A 66 6.15 4.80 5.61
C ALA A 66 5.60 3.87 6.67
N ILE A 67 4.31 3.58 6.61
CA ILE A 67 3.63 2.65 7.52
C ILE A 67 2.75 1.69 6.72
N TYR A 68 2.48 0.54 7.31
CA TYR A 68 1.37 -0.32 6.92
C TYR A 68 0.21 -0.09 7.87
N THR A 69 -1.01 -0.07 7.35
CA THR A 69 -2.25 -0.09 8.14
C THR A 69 -2.91 -1.46 8.07
N SER A 70 -2.56 -2.22 7.04
CA SER A 70 -2.95 -3.62 6.84
C SER A 70 -1.80 -4.43 6.25
N LEU A 71 -1.92 -5.75 6.33
CA LEU A 71 -0.98 -6.70 5.73
C LEU A 71 -1.72 -7.69 4.86
N GLY A 72 -1.15 -7.98 3.71
CA GLY A 72 -1.62 -9.00 2.79
C GLY A 72 -2.63 -8.51 1.77
N CYS A 73 -2.97 -9.41 0.86
CA CYS A 73 -3.90 -9.16 -0.24
C CYS A 73 -4.71 -10.42 -0.53
N THR A 74 -5.99 -10.27 -0.89
CA THR A 74 -6.86 -11.38 -1.25
C THR A 74 -6.74 -11.79 -2.73
N PHE A 75 -6.04 -10.99 -3.53
CA PHE A 75 -5.79 -11.30 -4.93
C PHE A 75 -4.60 -12.25 -5.09
N GLN A 76 -4.60 -13.02 -6.16
CA GLN A 76 -3.59 -14.02 -6.49
C GLN A 76 -2.97 -13.73 -7.86
N CYS A 77 -2.49 -12.49 -8.03
CA CYS A 77 -1.86 -12.08 -9.28
C CYS A 77 -0.56 -12.85 -9.51
N ASP A 78 -0.34 -13.36 -10.72
CA ASP A 78 0.77 -14.24 -11.04
C ASP A 78 2.16 -13.58 -10.92
N PHE A 79 2.23 -12.26 -11.05
CA PHE A 79 3.47 -11.49 -10.91
C PHE A 79 3.79 -11.09 -9.46
N CYS A 80 2.86 -11.33 -8.50
CA CYS A 80 2.96 -10.79 -7.16
C CYS A 80 3.37 -11.85 -6.14
N MET A 81 4.40 -11.54 -5.36
CA MET A 81 4.92 -12.45 -4.33
C MET A 81 4.17 -12.38 -2.98
N ILE A 82 3.14 -11.52 -2.86
CA ILE A 82 2.47 -11.32 -1.57
C ILE A 82 1.88 -12.59 -0.98
N ASN A 83 1.42 -13.50 -1.83
CA ASN A 83 0.89 -14.81 -1.42
C ASN A 83 1.97 -15.75 -0.85
N ILE A 84 3.23 -15.51 -1.20
CA ILE A 84 4.38 -16.23 -0.63
C ILE A 84 4.71 -15.69 0.76
N LEU A 85 4.63 -14.35 0.93
CA LEU A 85 5.01 -13.66 2.15
C LEU A 85 3.91 -13.68 3.22
N ASN A 86 2.66 -13.71 2.83
CA ASN A 86 1.50 -13.53 3.70
C ASN A 86 0.66 -14.79 3.83
N ARG A 87 1.32 -15.90 4.15
CA ARG A 87 0.70 -17.22 4.32
C ARG A 87 0.13 -17.41 5.71
N ASP A 88 -0.99 -18.10 5.81
CA ASP A 88 -1.55 -18.58 7.08
C ASP A 88 -1.53 -20.12 7.22
N ASP A 89 -0.86 -20.79 6.30
CA ASP A 89 -0.62 -22.23 6.30
C ASP A 89 0.83 -22.58 6.72
N THR A 90 1.11 -23.87 6.86
CA THR A 90 2.43 -24.42 7.22
C THR A 90 3.06 -25.19 6.06
N ASP A 91 2.57 -25.03 4.84
CA ASP A 91 3.10 -25.67 3.66
C ASP A 91 4.53 -25.18 3.34
N GLU A 92 5.14 -25.75 2.34
CA GLU A 92 6.53 -25.49 1.96
C GLU A 92 6.83 -24.01 1.78
N ILE A 93 7.94 -23.54 2.36
CA ILE A 93 8.38 -22.15 2.26
C ILE A 93 8.72 -21.80 0.81
N GLY A 94 8.27 -20.65 0.35
CA GLY A 94 8.53 -20.15 -1.01
C GLY A 94 7.47 -20.56 -2.03
N VAL A 95 6.50 -21.38 -1.64
CA VAL A 95 5.34 -21.72 -2.48
C VAL A 95 4.19 -20.76 -2.16
N ALA A 96 3.53 -20.22 -3.20
CA ALA A 96 2.38 -19.34 -3.02
C ALA A 96 1.23 -20.08 -2.33
N SER A 97 0.67 -19.48 -1.28
CA SER A 97 -0.51 -20.02 -0.61
C SER A 97 -1.74 -19.91 -1.51
N ASN A 98 -2.58 -20.94 -1.49
CA ASN A 98 -3.92 -20.87 -2.09
C ASN A 98 -4.89 -20.01 -1.27
N TYR A 99 -4.50 -19.60 -0.07
CA TYR A 99 -5.31 -18.89 0.87
C TYR A 99 -4.53 -17.75 1.49
N SER A 100 -4.87 -16.52 1.12
CA SER A 100 -4.32 -15.33 1.72
C SER A 100 -5.45 -14.44 2.25
N LYS A 101 -5.23 -13.85 3.42
CA LYS A 101 -6.16 -12.93 4.07
C LYS A 101 -5.51 -11.58 4.27
N MET A 102 -6.28 -10.53 4.12
CA MET A 102 -5.90 -9.24 4.67
C MET A 102 -6.09 -9.25 6.18
N ARG A 103 -5.15 -8.64 6.88
CA ARG A 103 -5.17 -8.45 8.33
C ARG A 103 -4.92 -6.98 8.62
N PHE A 104 -5.60 -6.44 9.58
CA PHE A 104 -5.67 -5.01 9.86
C PHE A 104 -5.31 -4.74 11.30
N TRP A 105 -4.54 -3.69 11.53
CA TRP A 105 -4.50 -3.07 12.85
C TRP A 105 -5.78 -2.30 13.10
N SER A 106 -6.13 -2.08 14.36
CA SER A 106 -7.30 -1.23 14.63
C SER A 106 -7.05 0.18 14.12
N PRO A 107 -8.07 0.85 13.57
CA PRO A 107 -7.95 2.23 13.13
C PRO A 107 -7.41 3.17 14.21
N LEU A 108 -7.79 2.93 15.47
CA LEU A 108 -7.33 3.73 16.61
C LEU A 108 -5.83 3.58 16.87
N LEU A 109 -5.28 2.37 16.74
CA LEU A 109 -3.85 2.13 16.88
C LEU A 109 -3.09 2.84 15.76
N ILE A 110 -3.54 2.72 14.53
CA ILE A 110 -2.91 3.39 13.38
C ILE A 110 -2.93 4.92 13.53
N VAL A 111 -4.04 5.49 13.97
CA VAL A 111 -4.10 6.94 14.23
C VAL A 111 -3.07 7.34 15.29
N LYS A 112 -2.92 6.58 16.38
CA LYS A 112 -1.89 6.83 17.40
C LYS A 112 -0.46 6.76 16.84
N GLU A 113 -0.18 5.80 15.95
CA GLU A 113 1.13 5.71 15.29
C GLU A 113 1.38 6.91 14.36
N ILE A 114 0.36 7.36 13.63
CA ILE A 114 0.45 8.58 12.81
C ILE A 114 0.68 9.81 13.71
N GLU A 115 -0.01 9.92 14.84
CA GLU A 115 0.19 11.01 15.80
C GLU A 115 1.62 11.05 16.36
N LYS A 116 2.20 9.90 16.72
CA LYS A 116 3.62 9.81 17.11
C LYS A 116 4.54 10.34 16.00
N LEU A 117 4.31 9.95 14.76
CA LEU A 117 5.09 10.45 13.62
C LEU A 117 4.90 11.96 13.43
N MET A 118 3.69 12.48 13.59
CA MET A 118 3.43 13.92 13.53
C MET A 118 4.16 14.69 14.61
N ASP A 119 4.25 14.15 15.82
CA ASP A 119 5.02 14.74 16.94
C ASP A 119 6.52 14.73 16.66
N MET A 120 7.02 13.75 15.90
CA MET A 120 8.39 13.71 15.38
C MET A 120 8.61 14.64 14.17
N GLY A 121 7.60 15.40 13.75
CA GLY A 121 7.68 16.35 12.65
C GLY A 121 7.30 15.80 11.27
N VAL A 122 6.91 14.54 11.16
CA VAL A 122 6.46 13.95 9.88
C VAL A 122 5.19 14.63 9.38
N ARG A 123 5.19 15.02 8.12
CA ARG A 123 4.04 15.57 7.41
C ARG A 123 3.73 14.84 6.11
N THR A 124 4.73 14.14 5.58
CA THR A 124 4.59 13.32 4.38
C THR A 124 4.67 11.86 4.75
N LEU A 125 3.62 11.09 4.44
CA LEU A 125 3.46 9.72 4.89
C LEU A 125 3.04 8.80 3.74
N ARG A 126 3.69 7.66 3.63
CA ARG A 126 3.29 6.58 2.74
C ARG A 126 2.52 5.51 3.50
N ILE A 127 1.29 5.24 3.07
CA ILE A 127 0.55 4.05 3.45
C ILE A 127 0.96 2.94 2.48
N SER A 128 1.70 1.96 2.97
CA SER A 128 2.34 0.91 2.14
C SER A 128 1.49 -0.34 1.98
N ASP A 129 0.21 -0.28 2.37
CA ASP A 129 -0.75 -1.37 2.18
C ASP A 129 -0.81 -1.78 0.71
N GLU A 130 -0.90 -3.06 0.44
CA GLU A 130 -1.03 -3.56 -0.92
C GLU A 130 -2.33 -3.08 -1.59
N MET A 131 -3.41 -2.94 -0.79
CA MET A 131 -4.76 -2.67 -1.31
C MET A 131 -5.58 -1.83 -0.32
N PHE A 132 -5.23 -0.57 -0.14
CA PHE A 132 -5.85 0.31 0.86
C PHE A 132 -7.37 0.45 0.68
N LEU A 133 -7.85 0.63 -0.56
CA LEU A 133 -9.28 0.85 -0.85
C LEU A 133 -10.12 -0.43 -0.93
N LEU A 134 -9.53 -1.61 -0.75
CA LEU A 134 -10.26 -2.87 -0.96
C LEU A 134 -11.31 -3.12 0.12
N ASN A 135 -11.04 -2.76 1.37
CA ASN A 135 -11.94 -3.04 2.50
C ASN A 135 -12.55 -1.76 3.08
N LYS A 136 -13.74 -1.38 2.60
CA LYS A 136 -14.44 -0.19 3.09
C LYS A 136 -14.77 -0.22 4.59
N LYS A 137 -14.98 -1.40 5.17
CA LYS A 137 -15.23 -1.54 6.62
C LYS A 137 -14.01 -1.19 7.45
N TYR A 138 -12.85 -1.09 6.83
CA TYR A 138 -11.60 -0.73 7.45
C TYR A 138 -11.18 0.71 7.13
N PHE A 139 -11.00 1.06 5.85
CA PHE A 139 -10.46 2.37 5.51
C PHE A 139 -11.41 3.53 5.84
N VAL A 140 -12.74 3.31 5.77
CA VAL A 140 -13.71 4.36 6.10
C VAL A 140 -13.57 4.82 7.55
N PRO A 141 -13.66 3.95 8.58
CA PRO A 141 -13.45 4.38 9.97
C PRO A 141 -12.09 5.00 10.24
N LEU A 142 -11.02 4.51 9.58
CA LEU A 142 -9.69 5.08 9.72
C LEU A 142 -9.63 6.52 9.18
N CYS A 143 -10.17 6.74 7.97
CA CYS A 143 -10.20 8.06 7.35
C CYS A 143 -11.11 9.05 8.10
N GLU A 144 -12.24 8.59 8.63
CA GLU A 144 -13.12 9.39 9.49
C GLU A 144 -12.38 9.86 10.75
N LEU A 145 -11.67 8.97 11.43
CA LEU A 145 -10.87 9.33 12.60
C LEU A 145 -9.79 10.39 12.27
N LEU A 146 -9.09 10.23 11.16
CA LEU A 146 -8.06 11.19 10.73
C LEU A 146 -8.68 12.57 10.39
N ARG A 147 -9.80 12.58 9.68
CA ARG A 147 -10.56 13.80 9.36
C ARG A 147 -11.04 14.49 10.63
N ASP A 148 -11.73 13.76 11.51
CA ASP A 148 -12.41 14.31 12.69
C ASP A 148 -11.41 14.85 13.73
N ARG A 149 -10.19 14.30 13.77
CA ARG A 149 -9.07 14.83 14.55
C ARG A 149 -8.34 15.98 13.86
N GLY A 150 -8.73 16.35 12.65
CA GLY A 150 -8.12 17.43 11.88
C GLY A 150 -6.71 17.13 11.35
N HIS A 151 -6.32 15.85 11.30
CA HIS A 151 -4.99 15.46 10.82
C HIS A 151 -4.87 15.59 9.31
N GLY A 152 -5.95 15.38 8.56
CA GLY A 152 -5.95 15.46 7.10
C GLY A 152 -5.48 16.81 6.54
N LYS A 153 -5.67 17.91 7.28
CA LYS A 153 -5.18 19.25 6.88
C LYS A 153 -3.68 19.45 7.10
N LYS A 154 -3.04 18.55 7.84
CA LYS A 154 -1.63 18.64 8.24
C LYS A 154 -0.75 17.61 7.58
N LEU A 155 -1.36 16.60 6.98
CA LEU A 155 -0.68 15.47 6.36
C LEU A 155 -0.78 15.52 4.84
N ASN A 156 0.30 15.11 4.19
CA ASN A 156 0.33 14.82 2.77
C ASN A 156 0.66 13.33 2.61
N MET A 157 -0.37 12.54 2.33
CA MET A 157 -0.24 11.09 2.28
C MET A 157 -0.51 10.55 0.89
N TRP A 158 0.07 9.37 0.62
CA TRP A 158 -0.36 8.54 -0.50
C TRP A 158 -0.58 7.10 -0.08
N ALA A 159 -1.45 6.43 -0.80
CA ALA A 159 -1.80 5.04 -0.59
C ALA A 159 -1.79 4.26 -1.90
N TYR A 160 -1.66 2.94 -1.80
CA TYR A 160 -1.68 2.03 -2.94
C TYR A 160 -3.02 1.33 -3.04
N SER A 161 -3.48 1.15 -4.26
CA SER A 161 -4.64 0.32 -4.55
C SER A 161 -4.62 -0.12 -6.02
N ARG A 162 -5.56 -0.95 -6.42
CA ARG A 162 -5.76 -1.29 -7.84
C ARG A 162 -6.92 -0.46 -8.38
N ILE A 163 -6.84 -0.03 -9.64
CA ILE A 163 -7.80 0.91 -10.22
C ILE A 163 -9.26 0.42 -10.13
N ASP A 164 -9.48 -0.88 -10.27
CA ASP A 164 -10.81 -1.49 -10.16
C ASP A 164 -11.39 -1.54 -8.74
N THR A 165 -10.62 -1.12 -7.73
CA THR A 165 -11.11 -0.99 -6.34
C THR A 165 -11.64 0.40 -6.01
N VAL A 166 -11.41 1.38 -6.87
CA VAL A 166 -11.99 2.71 -6.76
C VAL A 166 -13.44 2.65 -7.23
N LYS A 167 -14.40 2.91 -6.32
CA LYS A 167 -15.81 2.63 -6.60
C LYS A 167 -16.70 3.87 -6.72
N ASN A 168 -16.43 4.92 -5.98
CA ASN A 168 -17.30 6.09 -5.94
C ASN A 168 -16.60 7.34 -5.41
N LEU A 169 -17.17 8.49 -5.73
CA LEU A 169 -16.66 9.80 -5.37
C LEU A 169 -16.68 10.04 -3.85
N GLU A 170 -17.70 9.58 -3.14
CA GLU A 170 -17.83 9.77 -1.69
C GLU A 170 -16.62 9.20 -0.92
N HIS A 171 -16.17 8.00 -1.31
CA HIS A 171 -14.96 7.43 -0.71
C HIS A 171 -13.70 8.23 -1.05
N LEU A 172 -13.60 8.77 -2.25
CA LEU A 172 -12.47 9.61 -2.66
C LEU A 172 -12.45 10.92 -1.87
N GLU A 173 -13.58 11.59 -1.72
CA GLU A 173 -13.71 12.80 -0.90
C GLU A 173 -13.35 12.53 0.57
N LEU A 174 -13.76 11.39 1.11
CA LEU A 174 -13.39 10.99 2.47
C LEU A 174 -11.88 10.79 2.61
N ILE A 175 -11.24 10.00 1.75
CA ILE A 175 -9.78 9.78 1.85
C ILE A 175 -9.01 11.08 1.61
N LYS A 176 -9.48 11.96 0.72
CA LYS A 176 -8.92 13.30 0.55
C LYS A 176 -9.02 14.11 1.84
N SER A 177 -10.17 14.11 2.48
CA SER A 177 -10.36 14.82 3.76
C SER A 177 -9.49 14.27 4.89
N ALA A 178 -9.07 13.01 4.81
CA ALA A 178 -8.14 12.37 5.73
C ALA A 178 -6.66 12.72 5.45
N GLY A 179 -6.36 13.42 4.34
CA GLY A 179 -5.01 13.83 3.95
C GLY A 179 -4.33 12.93 2.92
N ILE A 180 -5.05 11.99 2.32
CA ILE A 180 -4.54 11.19 1.20
C ILE A 180 -4.71 12.01 -0.07
N ASN A 181 -3.61 12.58 -0.54
CA ASN A 181 -3.56 13.46 -1.70
C ASN A 181 -3.12 12.74 -2.98
N TRP A 182 -2.63 11.53 -2.86
CA TRP A 182 -2.12 10.73 -3.98
C TRP A 182 -2.60 9.28 -3.87
N LEU A 183 -3.01 8.71 -5.00
CA LEU A 183 -3.28 7.28 -5.14
C LEU A 183 -2.32 6.67 -6.15
N ALA A 184 -1.53 5.70 -5.69
CA ALA A 184 -0.72 4.87 -6.55
C ALA A 184 -1.54 3.65 -6.97
N LEU A 185 -1.94 3.62 -8.24
CA LEU A 185 -2.90 2.66 -8.78
C LEU A 185 -2.22 1.62 -9.66
N GLY A 186 -2.43 0.34 -9.36
CA GLY A 186 -2.13 -0.75 -10.28
C GLY A 186 -3.14 -0.73 -11.43
N ILE A 187 -2.67 -0.37 -12.63
CA ILE A 187 -3.40 -0.48 -13.91
C ILE A 187 -2.90 -1.69 -14.69
N GLU A 188 -1.62 -1.98 -14.53
CA GLU A 188 -0.86 -3.10 -15.04
C GLU A 188 -0.70 -3.07 -16.56
N SER A 189 -1.77 -3.20 -17.33
CA SER A 189 -1.75 -3.22 -18.81
C SER A 189 -2.88 -2.41 -19.41
N GLY A 190 -2.66 -1.81 -20.58
CA GLY A 190 -3.69 -1.18 -21.41
C GLY A 190 -4.66 -2.19 -22.05
N VAL A 191 -4.31 -3.48 -22.01
CA VAL A 191 -5.12 -4.54 -22.65
C VAL A 191 -5.87 -5.33 -21.59
N LYS A 192 -7.20 -5.36 -21.70
CA LYS A 192 -8.11 -6.04 -20.77
C LYS A 192 -7.78 -7.52 -20.59
N ASP A 193 -7.53 -8.24 -21.68
CA ASP A 193 -7.30 -9.69 -21.63
C ASP A 193 -5.99 -10.01 -20.88
N VAL A 194 -4.95 -9.19 -21.05
CA VAL A 194 -3.71 -9.30 -20.29
C VAL A 194 -3.99 -9.11 -18.80
N ARG A 195 -4.75 -8.06 -18.41
CA ARG A 195 -5.13 -7.84 -17.01
C ARG A 195 -5.90 -9.00 -16.42
N LEU A 196 -6.86 -9.55 -17.15
CA LEU A 196 -7.68 -10.69 -16.68
C LEU A 196 -6.83 -11.93 -16.46
N GLU A 197 -5.92 -12.23 -17.36
CA GLU A 197 -5.09 -13.43 -17.28
C GLU A 197 -4.16 -13.37 -16.05
N ILE A 198 -3.38 -12.31 -15.90
CA ILE A 198 -2.43 -12.17 -14.78
C ILE A 198 -3.09 -12.09 -13.40
N THR A 199 -4.38 -11.79 -13.36
CA THR A 199 -5.16 -11.73 -12.13
C THR A 199 -6.11 -12.91 -11.95
N LYS A 200 -5.99 -13.93 -12.80
CA LYS A 200 -6.86 -15.12 -12.80
C LYS A 200 -8.35 -14.75 -12.87
N GLY A 201 -8.68 -13.81 -13.75
CA GLY A 201 -10.03 -13.33 -13.98
C GLY A 201 -10.59 -12.40 -12.86
N ARG A 202 -9.77 -11.98 -11.92
CA ARG A 202 -10.19 -11.16 -10.76
C ARG A 202 -9.91 -9.67 -10.92
N PHE A 203 -9.76 -9.17 -12.13
CA PHE A 203 -9.72 -7.74 -12.41
C PHE A 203 -11.09 -7.33 -12.97
N GLU A 204 -11.80 -6.47 -12.25
CA GLU A 204 -13.07 -5.97 -12.76
C GLU A 204 -12.85 -5.11 -14.01
N ASP A 205 -13.75 -5.20 -14.97
CA ASP A 205 -13.74 -4.33 -16.14
C ASP A 205 -14.14 -2.91 -15.70
N VAL A 206 -13.24 -1.97 -15.89
CA VAL A 206 -13.45 -0.58 -15.49
C VAL A 206 -13.11 0.36 -16.63
N ASP A 207 -13.82 1.47 -16.71
CA ASP A 207 -13.43 2.63 -17.50
C ASP A 207 -12.27 3.34 -16.81
N ILE A 208 -11.05 3.04 -17.23
CA ILE A 208 -9.82 3.57 -16.61
C ILE A 208 -9.81 5.10 -16.66
N HIS A 209 -10.15 5.71 -17.81
CA HIS A 209 -10.19 7.17 -17.95
C HIS A 209 -11.25 7.79 -17.04
N GLY A 210 -12.44 7.20 -16.96
CA GLY A 210 -13.50 7.68 -16.09
C GLY A 210 -13.14 7.57 -14.61
N VAL A 211 -12.43 6.50 -14.20
CA VAL A 211 -11.96 6.36 -12.82
C VAL A 211 -10.86 7.37 -12.50
N VAL A 212 -9.89 7.57 -13.37
CA VAL A 212 -8.82 8.58 -13.16
C VAL A 212 -9.43 9.97 -13.06
N LYS A 213 -10.33 10.34 -13.96
CA LYS A 213 -11.05 11.60 -13.92
C LYS A 213 -11.82 11.81 -12.61
N MET A 214 -12.51 10.78 -12.13
CA MET A 214 -13.23 10.85 -10.85
C MET A 214 -12.27 11.09 -9.66
N ILE A 215 -11.07 10.51 -9.69
CA ILE A 215 -10.04 10.74 -8.67
C ILE A 215 -9.54 12.17 -8.71
N GLU A 216 -9.26 12.70 -9.90
CA GLU A 216 -8.83 14.09 -10.11
C GLU A 216 -9.91 15.10 -9.69
N GLU A 217 -11.18 14.81 -9.99
CA GLU A 217 -12.33 15.62 -9.55
C GLU A 217 -12.45 15.69 -8.02
N ALA A 218 -12.02 14.63 -7.30
CA ALA A 218 -11.90 14.63 -5.84
C ALA A 218 -10.67 15.41 -5.33
N GLY A 219 -9.84 15.97 -6.22
CA GLY A 219 -8.60 16.67 -5.89
C GLY A 219 -7.48 15.76 -5.43
N ILE A 220 -7.46 14.50 -5.86
CA ILE A 220 -6.42 13.51 -5.58
C ILE A 220 -5.60 13.30 -6.85
N GLU A 221 -4.28 13.31 -6.72
CA GLU A 221 -3.36 13.03 -7.80
C GLU A 221 -3.17 11.52 -8.00
N VAL A 222 -2.86 11.11 -9.22
CA VAL A 222 -2.70 9.70 -9.58
C VAL A 222 -1.24 9.37 -9.91
N ILE A 223 -0.76 8.27 -9.35
CA ILE A 223 0.47 7.59 -9.78
C ILE A 223 0.03 6.31 -10.48
N ALA A 224 0.02 6.31 -11.80
CA ALA A 224 -0.38 5.16 -12.58
C ALA A 224 0.78 4.17 -12.74
N ASN A 225 0.61 2.94 -12.27
CA ASN A 225 1.62 1.89 -12.36
C ASN A 225 1.27 0.91 -13.47
N TYR A 226 2.24 0.66 -14.34
CA TYR A 226 2.14 -0.24 -15.48
C TYR A 226 3.24 -1.30 -15.43
N LEU A 227 2.93 -2.49 -15.95
CA LEU A 227 3.88 -3.58 -16.13
C LEU A 227 4.01 -3.90 -17.62
N PHE A 228 5.24 -4.17 -18.03
CA PHE A 228 5.58 -4.60 -19.39
C PHE A 228 6.25 -5.96 -19.34
N GLY A 229 6.00 -6.80 -20.36
CA GLY A 229 6.57 -8.15 -20.40
C GLY A 229 5.84 -9.15 -19.51
N LEU A 230 4.56 -8.95 -19.26
CA LEU A 230 3.68 -9.93 -18.62
C LEU A 230 3.58 -11.21 -19.47
N PRO A 231 3.23 -12.38 -18.88
CA PRO A 231 3.28 -13.67 -19.59
C PRO A 231 2.59 -13.71 -20.95
N THR A 232 1.50 -12.94 -21.14
CA THR A 232 0.74 -12.84 -22.38
C THR A 232 1.01 -11.58 -23.17
N ASP A 233 1.94 -10.75 -22.72
CA ASP A 233 2.31 -9.54 -23.46
C ASP A 233 3.01 -9.89 -24.77
N ASN A 234 2.77 -9.04 -25.74
CA ASN A 234 3.50 -8.94 -26.99
C ASN A 234 3.76 -7.45 -27.31
N VAL A 235 4.46 -7.17 -28.39
CA VAL A 235 4.80 -5.79 -28.76
C VAL A 235 3.55 -4.92 -28.92
N ASP A 236 2.49 -5.45 -29.51
CA ASP A 236 1.24 -4.71 -29.73
C ASP A 236 0.51 -4.38 -28.41
N SER A 237 0.43 -5.33 -27.47
CA SER A 237 -0.17 -5.08 -26.16
C SER A 237 0.65 -4.10 -25.33
N MET A 238 1.97 -4.19 -25.38
CA MET A 238 2.86 -3.23 -24.73
C MET A 238 2.75 -1.82 -25.31
N GLN A 239 2.60 -1.70 -26.64
CA GLN A 239 2.34 -0.40 -27.27
C GLN A 239 1.01 0.21 -26.83
N LYS A 240 -0.06 -0.61 -26.72
CA LYS A 240 -1.35 -0.15 -26.17
C LYS A 240 -1.23 0.31 -24.71
N THR A 241 -0.42 -0.37 -23.92
CA THR A 241 -0.14 0.05 -22.53
C THR A 241 0.60 1.38 -22.48
N LEU A 242 1.61 1.55 -23.34
CA LEU A 242 2.32 2.82 -23.48
C LEU A 242 1.37 3.94 -23.94
N GLN A 243 0.53 3.68 -24.94
CA GLN A 243 -0.44 4.67 -25.41
C GLN A 243 -1.40 5.09 -24.29
N LEU A 244 -1.98 4.12 -23.56
CA LEU A 244 -2.81 4.44 -22.40
C LEU A 244 -2.10 5.33 -21.38
N SER A 245 -0.81 5.07 -21.12
CA SER A 245 -0.02 5.89 -20.19
C SER A 245 0.24 7.33 -20.65
N LEU A 246 0.13 7.59 -21.95
CA LEU A 246 0.26 8.93 -22.53
C LEU A 246 -1.10 9.65 -22.62
N ASP A 247 -2.18 8.90 -22.60
CA ASP A 247 -3.54 9.43 -22.73
C ASP A 247 -4.15 9.79 -21.35
N LEU A 248 -3.56 9.29 -20.27
CA LEU A 248 -3.92 9.57 -18.87
C LEU A 248 -3.04 10.66 -18.25
#